data_ce009ec68a642325575d4518c9288ca7
#
_entry.id   ce009ec68a642325575d4518c9288ca7
#
_cell.length_a   1.000
_cell.length_b   1.000
_cell.length_c   1.000
_cell.angle_alpha   90.00
_cell.angle_beta   90.00
_cell.angle_gamma   90.00
#
_symmetry.space_group_name_H-M   'P 1'
#
loop_
_entity.id
_entity.type
_entity.pdbx_description
1 polymer ?
#
loop_
_entity_poly.entity_id
_entity_poly.type
_entity_poly.pdbx_seq_one_letter_code
_entity_poly.pdbx_strand_id
1 'polypeptide(L)'
;AGLEQFYRHRHLGVTLEATDVCRRLLELWGPTIDAEGMTFESAEAECALQQQAAGLVTAYLAHAPADEKPLAVEVATQAQLFDPMTGEDLGIPLVGIIDLIVGGQDGAVIADFKTSARSSEPLEIFHELQLTSYSYLFRQLSGKTEAGLEIRSLVKTKTPKIEFHGYPARTDVHFRRFFAVVREYLDALDAGRFNYRPGFHCGMCDFATSHCREWGA
;
A
#
# COMPACT_ATOMS: atom_id res chain seq x y z
N ALA A 1 -6.04 1.77 9.37
CA ALA A 1 -7.23 1.81 10.26
C ALA A 1 -8.04 3.11 10.09
N GLY A 2 -7.55 4.34 10.43
CA GLY A 2 -8.38 5.57 10.40
C GLY A 2 -8.93 5.91 9.01
N LEU A 3 -8.10 5.97 7.98
CA LEU A 3 -8.54 6.26 6.61
C LEU A 3 -9.41 5.13 6.03
N GLU A 4 -9.13 3.91 6.37
CA GLU A 4 -9.98 2.77 6.03
C GLU A 4 -11.41 2.96 6.56
N GLN A 5 -11.56 3.31 7.85
CA GLN A 5 -12.87 3.57 8.46
C GLN A 5 -13.58 4.72 7.76
N PHE A 6 -12.88 5.82 7.46
CA PHE A 6 -13.44 6.93 6.70
C PHE A 6 -13.98 6.47 5.35
N TYR A 7 -13.18 5.76 4.56
CA TYR A 7 -13.59 5.33 3.22
C TYR A 7 -14.65 4.24 3.22
N ARG A 8 -14.62 3.31 4.19
CA ARG A 8 -15.69 2.31 4.36
C ARG A 8 -17.05 2.96 4.64
N HIS A 9 -17.10 3.98 5.52
CA HIS A 9 -18.34 4.71 5.80
C HIS A 9 -18.79 5.51 4.58
N ARG A 10 -17.85 6.18 3.92
CA ARG A 10 -18.14 6.93 2.70
C ARG A 10 -18.67 6.04 1.57
N HIS A 11 -18.14 4.83 1.43
CA HIS A 11 -18.65 3.82 0.50
C HIS A 11 -20.12 3.45 0.78
N LEU A 12 -20.51 3.45 2.04
CA LEU A 12 -21.90 3.21 2.48
C LEU A 12 -22.77 4.47 2.45
N GLY A 13 -22.26 5.60 1.95
CA GLY A 13 -22.98 6.87 1.90
C GLY A 13 -23.04 7.61 3.25
N VAL A 14 -22.21 7.22 4.22
CA VAL A 14 -22.12 7.86 5.54
C VAL A 14 -20.94 8.80 5.58
N THR A 15 -21.18 10.08 5.87
CA THR A 15 -20.14 11.08 6.08
C THR A 15 -19.68 11.04 7.54
N LEU A 16 -18.37 10.90 7.76
CA LEU A 16 -17.76 11.02 9.08
C LEU A 16 -16.99 12.33 9.16
N GLU A 17 -17.16 13.04 10.26
CA GLU A 17 -16.33 14.20 10.61
C GLU A 17 -14.91 13.74 11.04
N ALA A 18 -13.92 14.62 10.87
CA ALA A 18 -12.53 14.31 11.23
C ALA A 18 -12.38 13.87 12.70
N THR A 19 -13.15 14.47 13.60
CA THR A 19 -13.21 14.10 15.03
C THR A 19 -13.66 12.66 15.26
N ASP A 20 -14.66 12.20 14.49
CA ASP A 20 -15.16 10.83 14.60
C ASP A 20 -14.15 9.82 14.07
N VAL A 21 -13.47 10.15 12.96
CA VAL A 21 -12.42 9.29 12.41
C VAL A 21 -11.23 9.18 13.37
N CYS A 22 -10.79 10.30 13.96
CA CYS A 22 -9.72 10.31 14.96
C CYS A 22 -10.10 9.52 16.22
N ARG A 23 -11.33 9.67 16.71
CA ARG A 23 -11.83 8.88 17.84
C ARG A 23 -11.77 7.39 17.54
N ARG A 24 -12.25 6.94 16.38
CA ARG A 24 -12.19 5.54 15.95
C ARG A 24 -10.76 5.03 15.78
N LEU A 25 -9.85 5.88 15.27
CA LEU A 25 -8.43 5.55 15.19
C LEU A 25 -7.87 5.22 16.57
N LEU A 26 -8.19 6.05 17.59
CA LEU A 26 -7.71 5.85 18.96
C LEU A 26 -8.37 4.65 19.66
N GLU A 27 -9.65 4.38 19.37
CA GLU A 27 -10.35 3.19 19.86
C GLU A 27 -9.71 1.88 19.32
N LEU A 28 -9.23 1.90 18.07
CA LEU A 28 -8.57 0.76 17.44
C LEU A 28 -7.08 0.66 17.77
N TRP A 29 -6.50 1.67 18.41
CA TRP A 29 -5.05 1.74 18.66
C TRP A 29 -4.54 0.57 19.49
N GLY A 30 -5.09 0.37 20.68
CA GLY A 30 -4.71 -0.72 21.57
C GLY A 30 -4.86 -2.10 20.92
N PRO A 31 -6.05 -2.46 20.39
CA PRO A 31 -6.25 -3.71 19.68
C PRO A 31 -5.28 -3.94 18.52
N THR A 32 -4.92 -2.89 17.77
CA THR A 32 -3.96 -3.01 16.66
C THR A 32 -2.54 -3.28 17.17
N ILE A 33 -2.11 -2.56 18.21
CA ILE A 33 -0.79 -2.77 18.83
C ILE A 33 -0.65 -4.18 19.37
N ASP A 34 -1.67 -4.68 20.06
CA ASP A 34 -1.68 -6.02 20.63
C ASP A 34 -1.61 -7.08 19.53
N ALA A 35 -2.37 -6.90 18.44
CA ALA A 35 -2.38 -7.84 17.31
C ALA A 35 -1.04 -7.87 16.55
N GLU A 36 -0.37 -6.74 16.42
CA GLU A 36 0.92 -6.60 15.73
C GLU A 36 2.13 -6.84 16.65
N GLY A 37 1.91 -7.03 17.95
CA GLY A 37 2.99 -7.23 18.93
C GLY A 37 3.91 -6.02 19.06
N MET A 38 3.40 -4.81 18.83
CA MET A 38 4.19 -3.58 18.88
C MET A 38 4.47 -3.16 20.32
N THR A 39 5.66 -2.61 20.55
CA THR A 39 6.07 -2.03 21.84
C THR A 39 6.63 -0.63 21.64
N PHE A 40 6.49 0.23 22.65
CA PHE A 40 7.01 1.59 22.64
C PHE A 40 8.06 1.77 23.73
N GLU A 41 8.99 2.70 23.52
CA GLU A 41 10.03 3.03 24.49
C GLU A 41 9.46 3.61 25.78
N SER A 42 8.35 4.36 25.69
CA SER A 42 7.62 4.93 26.83
C SER A 42 6.19 5.27 26.48
N ALA A 43 5.36 5.52 27.49
CA ALA A 43 3.98 5.99 27.31
C ALA A 43 3.92 7.36 26.61
N GLU A 44 4.91 8.23 26.84
CA GLU A 44 5.01 9.53 26.16
C GLU A 44 5.31 9.35 24.67
N ALA A 45 6.17 8.41 24.30
CA ALA A 45 6.47 8.09 22.91
C ALA A 45 5.23 7.54 22.19
N GLU A 46 4.47 6.68 22.85
CA GLU A 46 3.20 6.18 22.33
C GLU A 46 2.19 7.32 22.13
N CYS A 47 1.98 8.16 23.13
CA CYS A 47 1.07 9.32 23.07
C CYS A 47 1.46 10.27 21.91
N ALA A 48 2.75 10.53 21.72
CA ALA A 48 3.24 11.37 20.63
C ALA A 48 2.91 10.75 19.24
N LEU A 49 3.01 9.43 19.08
CA LEU A 49 2.64 8.74 17.86
C LEU A 49 1.14 8.75 17.60
N GLN A 50 0.31 8.60 18.65
CA GLN A 50 -1.14 8.74 18.56
C GLN A 50 -1.53 10.14 18.06
N GLN A 51 -0.94 11.18 18.63
CA GLN A 51 -1.17 12.57 18.23
C GLN A 51 -0.72 12.81 16.79
N GLN A 52 0.44 12.27 16.40
CA GLN A 52 0.94 12.37 15.02
C GLN A 52 -0.01 11.68 14.04
N ALA A 53 -0.48 10.48 14.36
CA ALA A 53 -1.41 9.73 13.53
C ALA A 53 -2.75 10.46 13.37
N ALA A 54 -3.31 10.98 14.46
CA ALA A 54 -4.53 11.78 14.42
C ALA A 54 -4.36 13.07 13.60
N GLY A 55 -3.21 13.75 13.73
CA GLY A 55 -2.87 14.93 12.95
C GLY A 55 -2.76 14.64 11.44
N LEU A 56 -2.16 13.52 11.06
CA LEU A 56 -2.07 13.07 9.65
C LEU A 56 -3.46 12.77 9.08
N VAL A 57 -4.30 12.04 9.82
CA VAL A 57 -5.68 11.73 9.41
C VAL A 57 -6.48 13.03 9.24
N THR A 58 -6.43 13.95 10.21
CA THR A 58 -7.12 15.24 10.13
C THR A 58 -6.66 16.03 8.90
N ALA A 59 -5.35 16.11 8.66
CA ALA A 59 -4.81 16.80 7.50
C ALA A 59 -5.27 16.15 6.20
N TYR A 60 -5.27 14.81 6.14
CA TYR A 60 -5.74 14.09 4.96
C TYR A 60 -7.22 14.39 4.67
N LEU A 61 -8.09 14.32 5.68
CA LEU A 61 -9.52 14.53 5.50
C LEU A 61 -9.84 15.96 5.02
N ALA A 62 -9.02 16.95 5.39
CA ALA A 62 -9.14 18.31 4.88
C ALA A 62 -8.75 18.47 3.40
N HIS A 63 -8.00 17.50 2.83
CA HIS A 63 -7.53 17.50 1.44
C HIS A 63 -8.26 16.48 0.56
N ALA A 64 -8.92 15.49 1.16
CA ALA A 64 -9.64 14.45 0.42
C ALA A 64 -10.73 15.07 -0.47
N PRO A 65 -10.82 14.69 -1.75
CA PRO A 65 -11.83 15.23 -2.65
C PRO A 65 -13.26 15.00 -2.12
N ALA A 66 -14.06 16.06 -2.06
CA ALA A 66 -15.38 16.00 -1.43
C ALA A 66 -16.37 15.10 -2.20
N ASP A 67 -16.22 14.99 -3.51
CA ASP A 67 -17.08 14.23 -4.42
C ASP A 67 -16.53 12.84 -4.78
N GLU A 68 -15.38 12.47 -4.22
CA GLU A 68 -14.75 11.18 -4.48
C GLU A 68 -15.64 10.02 -4.04
N LYS A 69 -15.81 9.04 -4.93
CA LYS A 69 -16.67 7.86 -4.71
C LYS A 69 -15.84 6.60 -4.52
N PRO A 70 -15.68 6.11 -3.31
CA PRO A 70 -15.01 4.83 -3.08
C PRO A 70 -15.82 3.70 -3.74
N LEU A 71 -15.17 2.90 -4.57
CA LEU A 71 -15.72 1.68 -5.15
C LEU A 71 -15.40 0.47 -4.30
N ALA A 72 -14.20 0.46 -3.70
CA ALA A 72 -13.74 -0.59 -2.81
C ALA A 72 -12.64 -0.05 -1.85
N VAL A 73 -12.55 -0.64 -0.65
CA VAL A 73 -11.64 -0.20 0.43
C VAL A 73 -11.02 -1.42 1.09
N GLU A 74 -9.70 -1.48 1.19
CA GLU A 74 -8.95 -2.60 1.79
C GLU A 74 -9.42 -3.95 1.21
N VAL A 75 -9.28 -4.07 -0.12
CA VAL A 75 -9.75 -5.25 -0.83
C VAL A 75 -8.66 -6.31 -0.86
N ALA A 76 -8.81 -7.32 0.00
CA ALA A 76 -8.01 -8.53 -0.09
C ALA A 76 -8.48 -9.34 -1.32
N THR A 77 -7.59 -9.59 -2.25
CA THR A 77 -7.88 -10.31 -3.49
C THR A 77 -6.70 -11.15 -3.94
N GLN A 78 -7.01 -12.13 -4.77
CA GLN A 78 -6.01 -12.98 -5.40
C GLN A 78 -6.41 -13.29 -6.85
N ALA A 79 -5.41 -13.49 -7.69
CA ALA A 79 -5.58 -13.93 -9.06
C ALA A 79 -4.43 -14.83 -9.47
N GLN A 80 -4.73 -15.87 -10.27
CA GLN A 80 -3.68 -16.70 -10.88
C GLN A 80 -2.82 -15.83 -11.81
N LEU A 81 -1.50 -16.02 -11.75
CA LEU A 81 -0.58 -15.27 -12.60
C LEU A 81 -0.51 -15.88 -14.01
N PHE A 82 -1.27 -15.29 -14.91
CA PHE A 82 -1.17 -15.54 -16.35
C PHE A 82 -0.44 -14.36 -17.01
N ASP A 83 0.67 -14.62 -17.66
CA ASP A 83 1.37 -13.58 -18.41
C ASP A 83 0.51 -13.10 -19.59
N PRO A 84 0.07 -11.84 -19.59
CA PRO A 84 -0.83 -11.32 -20.61
C PRO A 84 -0.19 -11.24 -22.00
N MET A 85 1.15 -11.34 -22.10
CA MET A 85 1.88 -11.29 -23.37
C MET A 85 2.02 -12.65 -24.01
N THR A 86 2.15 -13.71 -23.22
CA THR A 86 2.42 -15.07 -23.70
C THR A 86 1.25 -16.02 -23.46
N GLY A 87 0.35 -15.70 -22.53
CA GLY A 87 -0.70 -16.60 -22.06
C GLY A 87 -0.21 -17.69 -21.10
N GLU A 88 1.07 -17.67 -20.71
CA GLU A 88 1.66 -18.64 -19.81
C GLU A 88 1.10 -18.53 -18.40
N ASP A 89 0.70 -19.68 -17.83
CA ASP A 89 0.36 -19.80 -16.41
C ASP A 89 1.65 -20.04 -15.61
N LEU A 90 1.97 -19.14 -14.68
CA LEU A 90 3.14 -19.28 -13.82
C LEU A 90 2.93 -20.24 -12.64
N GLY A 91 1.75 -20.85 -12.52
CA GLY A 91 1.45 -21.89 -11.52
C GLY A 91 1.26 -21.38 -10.10
N ILE A 92 1.29 -20.07 -9.87
CA ILE A 92 1.11 -19.46 -8.55
C ILE A 92 0.10 -18.30 -8.60
N PRO A 93 -0.65 -18.06 -7.51
CA PRO A 93 -1.48 -16.87 -7.41
C PRO A 93 -0.68 -15.66 -6.95
N LEU A 94 -1.05 -14.49 -7.46
CA LEU A 94 -0.73 -13.21 -6.86
C LEU A 94 -1.79 -12.88 -5.80
N VAL A 95 -1.34 -12.57 -4.60
CA VAL A 95 -2.21 -12.13 -3.49
C VAL A 95 -1.87 -10.69 -3.16
N GLY A 96 -2.87 -9.85 -2.94
CA GLY A 96 -2.65 -8.46 -2.55
C GLY A 96 -3.86 -7.86 -1.84
N ILE A 97 -3.60 -6.79 -1.11
CA ILE A 97 -4.62 -5.93 -0.52
C ILE A 97 -4.51 -4.57 -1.19
N ILE A 98 -5.56 -4.15 -1.87
CA ILE A 98 -5.63 -2.84 -2.51
C ILE A 98 -6.27 -1.87 -1.50
N ASP A 99 -5.54 -0.83 -1.11
CA ASP A 99 -5.98 0.10 -0.07
C ASP A 99 -7.29 0.78 -0.43
N LEU A 100 -7.37 1.32 -1.67
CA LEU A 100 -8.54 2.08 -2.11
C LEU A 100 -8.72 2.01 -3.64
N ILE A 101 -9.95 1.81 -4.08
CA ILE A 101 -10.35 1.99 -5.46
C ILE A 101 -11.44 3.06 -5.49
N VAL A 102 -11.24 4.11 -6.28
CA VAL A 102 -12.21 5.21 -6.42
C VAL A 102 -12.71 5.33 -7.84
N GLY A 103 -13.96 5.78 -7.97
CA GLY A 103 -14.56 6.11 -9.26
C GLY A 103 -14.08 7.49 -9.72
N GLY A 104 -13.47 7.56 -10.89
CA GLY A 104 -13.13 8.79 -11.59
C GLY A 104 -14.04 9.02 -12.81
N GLN A 105 -13.84 10.13 -13.53
CA GLN A 105 -14.59 10.45 -14.75
C GLN A 105 -14.33 9.42 -15.87
N ASP A 106 -13.08 8.98 -15.99
CA ASP A 106 -12.64 8.09 -17.07
C ASP A 106 -12.61 6.62 -16.65
N GLY A 107 -13.01 6.29 -15.41
CA GLY A 107 -13.01 4.93 -14.88
C GLY A 107 -12.50 4.85 -13.45
N ALA A 108 -12.08 3.66 -13.03
CA ALA A 108 -11.57 3.42 -11.70
C ALA A 108 -10.09 3.86 -11.56
N VAL A 109 -9.77 4.54 -10.46
CA VAL A 109 -8.40 4.86 -10.05
C VAL A 109 -8.05 4.03 -8.83
N ILE A 110 -6.88 3.41 -8.85
CA ILE A 110 -6.36 2.61 -7.73
C ILE A 110 -5.43 3.50 -6.92
N ALA A 111 -5.75 3.74 -5.67
CA ALA A 111 -4.97 4.58 -4.77
C ALA A 111 -4.31 3.76 -3.67
N ASP A 112 -3.05 4.09 -3.37
CA ASP A 112 -2.23 3.47 -2.33
C ASP A 112 -1.76 4.55 -1.34
N PHE A 113 -1.87 4.27 -0.04
CA PHE A 113 -1.49 5.20 1.02
C PHE A 113 -0.07 4.95 1.49
N LYS A 114 0.75 6.00 1.47
CA LYS A 114 2.12 5.94 1.98
C LYS A 114 2.35 6.97 3.06
N THR A 115 3.01 6.58 4.14
CA THR A 115 3.51 7.52 5.15
C THR A 115 5.01 7.70 4.98
N SER A 116 5.47 8.94 5.02
CA SER A 116 6.89 9.27 4.88
C SER A 116 7.34 10.32 5.91
N ALA A 117 8.63 10.32 6.26
CA ALA A 117 9.20 11.33 7.14
C ALA A 117 9.52 12.65 6.42
N ARG A 118 9.66 12.60 5.09
CA ARG A 118 10.05 13.73 4.25
C ARG A 118 9.16 13.83 3.02
N SER A 119 8.87 15.05 2.62
CA SER A 119 8.27 15.34 1.32
C SER A 119 9.29 14.99 0.22
N SER A 120 8.92 14.11 -0.66
CA SER A 120 9.69 13.81 -1.87
C SER A 120 8.71 13.31 -2.92
N GLU A 121 8.90 13.73 -4.15
CA GLU A 121 8.18 13.12 -5.26
C GLU A 121 8.54 11.63 -5.32
N PRO A 122 7.56 10.72 -5.20
CA PRO A 122 7.84 9.29 -5.26
C PRO A 122 8.33 8.96 -6.66
N LEU A 123 9.56 8.45 -6.75
CA LEU A 123 10.04 7.91 -8.02
C LEU A 123 9.17 6.70 -8.39
N GLU A 124 8.49 6.77 -9.50
CA GLU A 124 7.57 5.73 -9.97
C GLU A 124 8.20 4.33 -9.92
N ILE A 125 9.49 4.23 -10.25
CA ILE A 125 10.22 2.96 -10.28
C ILE A 125 10.22 2.23 -8.92
N PHE A 126 10.19 2.95 -7.79
CA PHE A 126 10.13 2.31 -6.47
C PHE A 126 8.77 1.68 -6.16
N HIS A 127 7.73 2.16 -6.82
CA HIS A 127 6.37 1.70 -6.64
C HIS A 127 5.85 0.89 -7.83
N GLU A 128 6.65 0.75 -8.89
CA GLU A 128 6.21 0.14 -10.14
C GLU A 128 5.69 -1.29 -9.94
N LEU A 129 6.42 -2.12 -9.20
CA LEU A 129 5.99 -3.51 -8.97
C LEU A 129 4.68 -3.57 -8.20
N GLN A 130 4.53 -2.79 -7.12
CA GLN A 130 3.31 -2.76 -6.32
C GLN A 130 2.12 -2.24 -7.13
N LEU A 131 2.27 -1.11 -7.80
CA LEU A 131 1.21 -0.52 -8.60
C LEU A 131 0.83 -1.41 -9.79
N THR A 132 1.80 -2.10 -10.39
CA THR A 132 1.53 -3.06 -11.48
C THR A 132 0.82 -4.31 -10.95
N SER A 133 1.18 -4.79 -9.76
CA SER A 133 0.48 -5.89 -9.09
C SER A 133 -0.99 -5.53 -8.83
N TYR A 134 -1.26 -4.32 -8.33
CA TYR A 134 -2.62 -3.84 -8.08
C TYR A 134 -3.42 -3.69 -9.39
N SER A 135 -2.80 -3.16 -10.43
CA SER A 135 -3.40 -3.07 -11.76
C SER A 135 -3.76 -4.47 -12.29
N TYR A 136 -2.85 -5.45 -12.17
CA TYR A 136 -3.10 -6.83 -12.54
C TYR A 136 -4.30 -7.41 -11.80
N LEU A 137 -4.29 -7.34 -10.47
CA LEU A 137 -5.38 -7.84 -9.62
C LEU A 137 -6.72 -7.17 -9.95
N PHE A 138 -6.72 -5.86 -10.12
CA PHE A 138 -7.92 -5.11 -10.50
C PHE A 138 -8.48 -5.57 -11.85
N ARG A 139 -7.63 -5.75 -12.84
CA ARG A 139 -8.05 -6.21 -14.19
C ARG A 139 -8.59 -7.62 -14.16
N GLN A 140 -7.97 -8.52 -13.39
CA GLN A 140 -8.47 -9.89 -13.23
C GLN A 140 -9.82 -9.93 -12.50
N LEU A 141 -9.99 -9.10 -11.47
CA LEU A 141 -11.21 -9.05 -10.67
C LEU A 141 -12.38 -8.39 -11.41
N SER A 142 -12.12 -7.28 -12.13
CA SER A 142 -13.17 -6.46 -12.72
C SER A 142 -13.41 -6.70 -14.21
N GLY A 143 -12.46 -7.31 -14.91
CA GLY A 143 -12.44 -7.41 -16.37
C GLY A 143 -12.22 -6.06 -17.07
N LYS A 144 -11.84 -5.00 -16.34
CA LYS A 144 -11.67 -3.64 -16.86
C LYS A 144 -10.25 -3.15 -16.65
N THR A 145 -9.82 -2.22 -17.50
CA THR A 145 -8.58 -1.47 -17.30
C THR A 145 -8.86 -0.31 -16.33
N GLU A 146 -7.96 -0.08 -15.38
CA GLU A 146 -7.97 1.11 -14.53
C GLU A 146 -7.75 2.38 -15.37
N ALA A 147 -8.33 3.51 -14.96
CA ALA A 147 -8.09 4.80 -15.59
C ALA A 147 -6.73 5.40 -15.19
N GLY A 148 -6.25 5.03 -14.00
CA GLY A 148 -4.96 5.48 -13.47
C GLY A 148 -4.68 4.86 -12.12
N LEU A 149 -3.51 5.21 -11.60
CA LEU A 149 -3.06 4.83 -10.26
C LEU A 149 -2.63 6.09 -9.50
N GLU A 150 -2.67 6.05 -8.18
CA GLU A 150 -2.32 7.19 -7.37
C GLU A 150 -1.59 6.76 -6.10
N ILE A 151 -0.54 7.49 -5.73
CA ILE A 151 0.07 7.39 -4.41
C ILE A 151 -0.36 8.61 -3.61
N ARG A 152 -0.95 8.36 -2.46
CA ARG A 152 -1.39 9.36 -1.50
C ARG A 152 -0.43 9.39 -0.33
N SER A 153 0.49 10.35 -0.36
CA SER A 153 1.54 10.49 0.63
C SER A 153 1.09 11.34 1.81
N LEU A 154 1.17 10.76 3.02
CA LEU A 154 0.98 11.45 4.29
C LEU A 154 2.36 11.72 4.90
N VAL A 155 2.81 12.97 4.82
CA VAL A 155 4.18 13.34 5.22
C VAL A 155 4.20 13.79 6.68
N LYS A 156 4.97 13.07 7.51
CA LYS A 156 5.10 13.25 8.98
C LYS A 156 6.02 14.41 9.34
N THR A 157 5.76 15.60 8.79
CA THR A 157 6.45 16.84 9.19
C THR A 157 5.73 17.51 10.37
N LYS A 158 6.35 18.50 11.00
CA LYS A 158 5.74 19.25 12.13
C LYS A 158 4.33 19.76 11.80
N THR A 159 4.13 20.23 10.58
CA THR A 159 2.80 20.45 9.99
C THR A 159 2.60 19.37 8.94
N PRO A 160 1.67 18.42 9.13
CA PRO A 160 1.42 17.37 8.18
C PRO A 160 1.20 17.89 6.76
N LYS A 161 1.77 17.22 5.77
CA LYS A 161 1.53 17.52 4.36
C LYS A 161 0.89 16.32 3.69
N ILE A 162 -0.05 16.59 2.78
CA ILE A 162 -0.72 15.57 1.99
C ILE A 162 -0.40 15.84 0.53
N GLU A 163 0.11 14.82 -0.15
CA GLU A 163 0.55 14.91 -1.53
C GLU A 163 -0.09 13.78 -2.34
N PHE A 164 -0.71 14.11 -3.47
CA PHE A 164 -1.32 13.14 -4.39
C PHE A 164 -0.49 13.08 -5.66
N HIS A 165 0.00 11.88 -5.98
CA HIS A 165 0.86 11.62 -7.15
C HIS A 165 0.15 10.65 -8.08
N GLY A 166 -0.36 11.16 -9.19
CA GLY A 166 -1.08 10.39 -10.19
C GLY A 166 -0.13 9.75 -11.22
N TYR A 167 -0.44 8.53 -11.60
CA TYR A 167 0.27 7.76 -12.64
C TYR A 167 -0.75 7.25 -13.67
N PRO A 168 -0.35 7.14 -14.95
CA PRO A 168 -1.22 6.58 -15.97
C PRO A 168 -1.51 5.10 -15.72
N ALA A 169 -2.55 4.59 -16.37
CA ALA A 169 -2.85 3.16 -16.42
C ALA A 169 -1.63 2.34 -16.86
N ARG A 170 -1.50 1.14 -16.32
CA ARG A 170 -0.38 0.25 -16.68
C ARG A 170 -0.49 -0.22 -18.12
N THR A 171 0.66 -0.24 -18.79
CA THR A 171 0.82 -0.69 -20.17
C THR A 171 1.51 -2.04 -20.24
N ASP A 172 1.55 -2.63 -21.43
CA ASP A 172 2.28 -3.88 -21.70
C ASP A 172 3.75 -3.83 -21.27
N VAL A 173 4.39 -2.65 -21.29
CA VAL A 173 5.77 -2.48 -20.85
C VAL A 173 5.90 -2.78 -19.35
N HIS A 174 4.96 -2.28 -18.53
CA HIS A 174 4.94 -2.52 -17.10
C HIS A 174 4.69 -4.01 -16.80
N PHE A 175 3.74 -4.64 -17.49
CA PHE A 175 3.47 -6.06 -17.30
C PHE A 175 4.63 -6.94 -17.75
N ARG A 176 5.28 -6.65 -18.88
CA ARG A 176 6.50 -7.39 -19.28
C ARG A 176 7.58 -7.35 -18.22
N ARG A 177 7.85 -6.17 -17.65
CA ARG A 177 8.85 -6.04 -16.56
C ARG A 177 8.41 -6.79 -15.29
N PHE A 178 7.15 -6.66 -14.91
CA PHE A 178 6.59 -7.35 -13.75
C PHE A 178 6.74 -8.87 -13.90
N PHE A 179 6.28 -9.44 -15.00
CA PHE A 179 6.35 -10.89 -15.24
C PHE A 179 7.79 -11.39 -15.41
N ALA A 180 8.70 -10.60 -15.97
CA ALA A 180 10.12 -10.94 -15.99
C ALA A 180 10.71 -11.05 -14.58
N VAL A 181 10.42 -10.09 -13.69
CA VAL A 181 10.87 -10.16 -12.29
C VAL A 181 10.27 -11.35 -11.55
N VAL A 182 9.00 -11.66 -11.78
CA VAL A 182 8.35 -12.83 -11.16
C VAL A 182 9.00 -14.14 -11.63
N ARG A 183 9.26 -14.29 -12.94
CA ARG A 183 9.96 -15.48 -13.46
C ARG A 183 11.35 -15.65 -12.87
N GLU A 184 12.16 -14.60 -12.85
CA GLU A 184 13.49 -14.64 -12.23
C GLU A 184 13.41 -15.08 -10.76
N TYR A 185 12.40 -14.60 -10.05
CA TYR A 185 12.17 -14.99 -8.65
C TYR A 185 11.81 -16.47 -8.53
N LEU A 186 10.90 -16.98 -9.37
CA LEU A 186 10.50 -18.39 -9.37
C LEU A 186 11.66 -19.30 -9.76
N ASP A 187 12.40 -18.95 -10.81
CA ASP A 187 13.60 -19.69 -11.25
C ASP A 187 14.68 -19.75 -10.15
N ALA A 188 14.82 -18.67 -9.39
CA ALA A 188 15.73 -18.64 -8.25
C ALA A 188 15.26 -19.56 -7.12
N LEU A 189 13.96 -19.57 -6.81
CA LEU A 189 13.37 -20.47 -5.81
C LEU A 189 13.54 -21.95 -6.21
N ASP A 190 13.21 -22.30 -7.43
CA ASP A 190 13.31 -23.67 -7.96
C ASP A 190 14.76 -24.18 -7.96
N ALA A 191 15.71 -23.29 -8.21
CA ALA A 191 17.13 -23.59 -8.13
C ALA A 191 17.73 -23.53 -6.71
N GLY A 192 16.92 -23.26 -5.68
CA GLY A 192 17.38 -23.09 -4.30
C GLY A 192 18.30 -21.87 -4.11
N ARG A 193 18.25 -20.89 -4.99
CA ARG A 193 19.06 -19.68 -4.94
C ARG A 193 18.32 -18.57 -4.22
N PHE A 194 18.87 -18.14 -3.11
CA PHE A 194 18.36 -17.01 -2.32
C PHE A 194 19.36 -15.86 -2.38
N ASN A 195 18.98 -14.72 -2.90
CA ASN A 195 19.88 -13.60 -3.09
C ASN A 195 20.01 -12.78 -1.80
N TYR A 196 21.23 -12.70 -1.26
CA TYR A 196 21.54 -11.77 -0.20
C TYR A 196 21.50 -10.33 -0.74
N ARG A 197 20.62 -9.51 -0.17
CA ARG A 197 20.45 -8.11 -0.60
C ARG A 197 20.64 -7.15 0.58
N PRO A 198 21.87 -6.81 0.96
CA PRO A 198 22.11 -5.84 2.02
C PRO A 198 21.65 -4.45 1.59
N GLY A 199 21.05 -3.70 2.53
CA GLY A 199 20.55 -2.36 2.27
C GLY A 199 20.15 -1.64 3.55
N PHE A 200 19.62 -0.43 3.42
CA PHE A 200 19.19 0.38 4.56
C PHE A 200 18.14 -0.33 5.45
N HIS A 201 17.32 -1.19 4.88
CA HIS A 201 16.32 -1.97 5.60
C HIS A 201 16.94 -2.99 6.58
N CYS A 202 18.21 -3.37 6.41
CA CYS A 202 18.89 -4.28 7.32
C CYS A 202 19.07 -3.71 8.73
N GLY A 203 19.10 -2.38 8.86
CA GLY A 203 19.20 -1.73 10.17
C GLY A 203 17.96 -1.87 11.07
N MET A 204 16.82 -2.27 10.48
CA MET A 204 15.56 -2.49 11.19
C MET A 204 15.01 -3.91 10.96
N CYS A 205 15.85 -4.82 10.48
CA CYS A 205 15.45 -6.18 10.14
C CYS A 205 15.68 -7.13 11.33
N ASP A 206 14.63 -7.80 11.78
CA ASP A 206 14.69 -8.76 12.90
C ASP A 206 15.61 -9.96 12.62
N PHE A 207 15.85 -10.25 11.34
CA PHE A 207 16.74 -11.34 10.91
C PHE A 207 18.19 -10.92 10.73
N ALA A 208 18.53 -9.62 10.83
CA ALA A 208 19.88 -9.12 10.55
C ALA A 208 20.95 -9.71 11.49
N THR A 209 20.59 -9.98 12.75
CA THR A 209 21.49 -10.49 13.78
C THR A 209 21.43 -12.01 13.98
N SER A 210 20.54 -12.68 13.28
CA SER A 210 20.31 -14.13 13.37
C SER A 210 20.51 -14.80 12.01
N HIS A 211 19.44 -15.11 11.30
CA HIS A 211 19.47 -15.85 10.02
C HIS A 211 20.35 -15.22 8.94
N CYS A 212 20.38 -13.88 8.86
CA CYS A 212 21.22 -13.20 7.87
C CYS A 212 22.73 -13.30 8.15
N ARG A 213 23.14 -13.44 9.42
CA ARG A 213 24.55 -13.64 9.78
C ARG A 213 25.07 -15.01 9.38
N GLU A 214 24.22 -16.01 9.43
CA GLU A 214 24.54 -17.40 9.13
C GLU A 214 24.43 -17.70 7.62
N TRP A 215 23.96 -16.72 6.85
CA TRP A 215 23.78 -16.85 5.42
C TRP A 215 25.12 -16.97 4.69
N GLY A 216 25.37 -18.15 4.12
CA GLY A 216 26.59 -18.43 3.37
C GLY A 216 27.79 -18.81 4.24
N ALA A 217 27.58 -19.15 5.53
CA ALA A 217 28.59 -19.74 6.39
C ALA A 217 28.75 -21.24 6.13
#